data_62c1bc22409f46765826f878dfe7c1e6
#
_entry.id   62c1bc22409f46765826f878dfe7c1e6
#
_cell.length_a   1.000
_cell.length_b   1.000
_cell.length_c   1.000
_cell.angle_alpha   90.00
_cell.angle_beta   90.00
_cell.angle_gamma   90.00
#
_symmetry.space_group_name_H-M   'P 1'
#
loop_
_entity.id
_entity.type
_entity.pdbx_description
1 polymer ?
#
loop_
_entity_poly.entity_id
_entity_poly.type
_entity_poly.pdbx_seq_one_letter_code
_entity_poly.pdbx_strand_id
1 'polypeptide(L)'
;MITGGGPWHDYATQKDQIVNGLQQRLSNVEITTDYEGAETLTMESTDFQFTRHLKSDWAADFDVVIYNHCNLQVKDEAYVKGIVAQHIKHQVPAVMLHCPLHLYQYAEGDAADVWWDFVGAVSYVHEKDNHPNTAPYTIEVLEPQHPIMTNNPRSWRTPAGELYLIVDLYDNATPLSHAYSVETDSYTETAWINEYEGVKVFTSSLGHHNMSMGSDVHLNLVAAGVLWVTEKLEHDGSAARGFDQGNRGLGWIDLLDDSLDGWVESGGAVDWRADGWYGGKKVWPTIDNSSVGESFSLDGGVLKVEGDQRNLFYDGAIAGGYFKNFEFKVDVYTDSGAASGIFFHTRYRENGRPAFGYEAQINASRAGESKTGSLMGVSEVQATSHRDNEWFTYSIKVDRKKVIVKVNDELVNEFSESGSGEGAGRLDWGTIGFEAAGGDGVVYFRNPMIRLLPDAQ
;
A
#
# COMPACT_ATOMS: atom_id res chain seq x y z
N MET A 1 -4.12 -18.06 -10.97
CA MET A 1 -5.15 -17.40 -10.13
C MET A 1 -6.53 -17.90 -10.51
N ILE A 2 -7.32 -18.26 -9.51
CA ILE A 2 -8.74 -18.65 -9.64
C ILE A 2 -9.57 -17.45 -9.21
N THR A 3 -10.46 -16.96 -10.09
CA THR A 3 -11.22 -15.72 -9.82
C THR A 3 -12.61 -15.78 -10.46
N GLY A 4 -13.60 -15.10 -9.85
CA GLY A 4 -14.99 -15.10 -10.32
C GLY A 4 -15.96 -15.76 -9.33
N GLY A 5 -16.83 -16.65 -9.81
CA GLY A 5 -17.69 -17.51 -8.99
C GLY A 5 -19.01 -16.91 -8.54
N GLY A 6 -19.36 -15.68 -8.92
CA GLY A 6 -20.68 -15.09 -8.62
C GLY A 6 -20.71 -13.57 -8.65
N PRO A 7 -21.88 -12.95 -8.36
CA PRO A 7 -22.11 -11.52 -8.55
C PRO A 7 -21.69 -10.65 -7.32
N TRP A 8 -20.81 -11.15 -6.44
CA TRP A 8 -20.52 -10.50 -5.17
C TRP A 8 -19.53 -9.33 -5.31
N HIS A 9 -18.62 -9.42 -6.29
CA HIS A 9 -17.56 -8.46 -6.51
C HIS A 9 -17.33 -8.20 -8.00
N ASP A 10 -16.65 -7.11 -8.33
CA ASP A 10 -16.22 -6.81 -9.70
C ASP A 10 -14.94 -7.59 -10.04
N TYR A 11 -15.06 -8.90 -10.19
CA TYR A 11 -13.93 -9.78 -10.51
C TYR A 11 -13.28 -9.47 -11.86
N ALA A 12 -14.02 -8.87 -12.79
CA ALA A 12 -13.49 -8.45 -14.08
C ALA A 12 -12.39 -7.40 -13.91
N THR A 13 -12.62 -6.40 -13.06
CA THR A 13 -11.64 -5.37 -12.73
C THR A 13 -10.58 -5.90 -11.76
N GLN A 14 -10.98 -6.60 -10.71
CA GLN A 14 -10.07 -7.08 -9.66
C GLN A 14 -9.00 -8.03 -10.18
N LYS A 15 -9.36 -8.95 -11.12
CA LYS A 15 -8.35 -9.86 -11.71
C LYS A 15 -7.23 -9.09 -12.42
N ASP A 16 -7.56 -8.01 -13.12
CA ASP A 16 -6.58 -7.20 -13.83
C ASP A 16 -5.74 -6.36 -12.85
N GLN A 17 -6.36 -5.83 -11.78
CA GLN A 17 -5.64 -5.13 -10.71
C GLN A 17 -4.62 -6.03 -10.01
N ILE A 18 -5.01 -7.27 -9.65
CA ILE A 18 -4.10 -8.24 -9.00
C ILE A 18 -2.98 -8.63 -9.95
N VAL A 19 -3.29 -9.01 -11.20
CA VAL A 19 -2.28 -9.43 -12.19
C VAL A 19 -1.29 -8.31 -12.46
N ASN A 20 -1.78 -7.11 -12.80
CA ASN A 20 -0.94 -5.95 -13.07
C ASN A 20 -0.14 -5.52 -11.83
N GLY A 21 -0.79 -5.55 -10.66
CA GLY A 21 -0.16 -5.21 -9.39
C GLY A 21 1.00 -6.15 -9.02
N LEU A 22 0.85 -7.45 -9.23
CA LEU A 22 1.92 -8.42 -9.03
C LEU A 22 3.03 -8.27 -10.06
N GLN A 23 2.69 -8.10 -11.34
CA GLN A 23 3.69 -7.92 -12.41
C GLN A 23 4.49 -6.62 -12.27
N GLN A 24 3.92 -5.58 -11.67
CA GLN A 24 4.63 -4.34 -11.38
C GLN A 24 5.65 -4.50 -10.22
N ARG A 25 5.44 -5.46 -9.33
CA ARG A 25 6.23 -5.68 -8.11
C ARG A 25 7.20 -6.84 -8.20
N LEU A 26 6.87 -7.83 -9.00
CA LEU A 26 7.59 -9.09 -9.06
C LEU A 26 8.14 -9.35 -10.46
N SER A 27 9.39 -9.78 -10.54
CA SER A 27 10.03 -10.33 -11.73
C SER A 27 9.89 -11.84 -11.78
N ASN A 28 10.07 -12.43 -12.96
CA ASN A 28 10.08 -13.87 -13.16
C ASN A 28 8.80 -14.58 -12.66
N VAL A 29 7.66 -13.91 -12.81
CA VAL A 29 6.34 -14.48 -12.52
C VAL A 29 5.53 -14.60 -13.81
N GLU A 30 4.91 -15.77 -14.00
CA GLU A 30 3.90 -16.00 -15.01
C GLU A 30 2.57 -16.28 -14.33
N ILE A 31 1.52 -15.53 -14.68
CA ILE A 31 0.22 -15.65 -14.04
C ILE A 31 -0.81 -16.17 -15.02
N THR A 32 -1.22 -17.41 -14.81
CA THR A 32 -2.39 -17.99 -15.49
C THR A 32 -3.66 -17.61 -14.70
N THR A 33 -4.68 -17.11 -15.38
CA THR A 33 -5.94 -16.72 -14.75
C THR A 33 -7.08 -17.58 -15.28
N ASP A 34 -7.76 -18.28 -14.37
CA ASP A 34 -9.02 -18.97 -14.63
C ASP A 34 -10.15 -18.07 -14.11
N TYR A 35 -10.85 -17.38 -15.02
CA TYR A 35 -11.95 -16.46 -14.73
C TYR A 35 -13.26 -17.08 -15.20
N GLU A 36 -14.08 -17.54 -14.25
CA GLU A 36 -15.31 -18.27 -14.54
C GLU A 36 -16.46 -17.85 -13.61
N GLY A 37 -17.68 -17.96 -14.09
CA GLY A 37 -18.88 -17.85 -13.27
C GLY A 37 -19.41 -16.45 -13.00
N ALA A 38 -18.61 -15.40 -13.08
CA ALA A 38 -18.98 -14.05 -12.67
C ALA A 38 -20.19 -13.46 -13.41
N GLU A 39 -20.41 -13.85 -14.66
CA GLU A 39 -21.54 -13.36 -15.48
C GLU A 39 -22.75 -14.29 -15.50
N THR A 40 -22.59 -15.54 -15.04
CA THR A 40 -23.60 -16.59 -15.20
C THR A 40 -24.20 -17.10 -13.89
N LEU A 41 -23.47 -16.91 -12.79
CA LEU A 41 -23.92 -17.37 -11.47
C LEU A 41 -24.80 -16.34 -10.78
N THR A 42 -25.71 -16.87 -9.98
CA THR A 42 -26.52 -16.10 -9.04
C THR A 42 -26.09 -16.36 -7.60
N MET A 43 -26.59 -15.57 -6.67
CA MET A 43 -26.36 -15.76 -5.23
C MET A 43 -26.84 -17.13 -4.71
N GLU A 44 -27.68 -17.85 -5.49
CA GLU A 44 -28.29 -19.12 -5.11
C GLU A 44 -27.64 -20.32 -5.80
N SER A 45 -26.60 -20.13 -6.61
CA SER A 45 -25.95 -21.21 -7.35
C SER A 45 -25.21 -22.16 -6.42
N THR A 46 -25.64 -23.44 -6.37
CA THR A 46 -25.17 -24.45 -5.41
C THR A 46 -24.21 -25.50 -5.97
N ASP A 47 -24.09 -25.57 -7.30
CA ASP A 47 -23.43 -26.67 -8.01
C ASP A 47 -22.26 -26.18 -8.89
N PHE A 48 -21.86 -24.92 -8.77
CA PHE A 48 -20.77 -24.38 -9.57
C PHE A 48 -19.41 -24.96 -9.14
N GLN A 49 -18.64 -25.40 -10.11
CA GLN A 49 -17.30 -25.92 -9.95
C GLN A 49 -16.38 -25.30 -11.01
N PHE A 50 -15.26 -24.74 -10.61
CA PHE A 50 -14.27 -24.24 -11.57
C PHE A 50 -13.73 -25.37 -12.44
N THR A 51 -13.67 -25.16 -13.75
CA THR A 51 -13.19 -26.14 -14.73
C THR A 51 -11.75 -26.61 -14.41
N ARG A 52 -10.91 -25.76 -13.85
CA ARG A 52 -9.58 -26.07 -13.40
C ARG A 52 -9.59 -27.19 -12.37
N HIS A 53 -10.39 -27.07 -11.34
CA HIS A 53 -10.46 -28.01 -10.22
C HIS A 53 -10.95 -29.41 -10.61
N LEU A 54 -11.62 -29.54 -11.77
CA LEU A 54 -12.10 -30.83 -12.29
C LEU A 54 -11.01 -31.66 -12.99
N LYS A 55 -9.84 -31.07 -13.26
CA LYS A 55 -8.73 -31.77 -13.88
C LYS A 55 -7.95 -32.56 -12.82
N SER A 56 -7.49 -33.73 -13.15
CA SER A 56 -6.58 -34.48 -12.29
C SER A 56 -5.27 -33.72 -12.14
N ASP A 57 -4.69 -33.74 -10.95
CA ASP A 57 -3.38 -33.14 -10.64
C ASP A 57 -3.26 -31.66 -11.08
N TRP A 58 -4.37 -30.93 -11.03
CA TRP A 58 -4.48 -29.57 -11.54
C TRP A 58 -3.51 -28.59 -10.85
N ALA A 59 -3.12 -28.85 -9.61
CA ALA A 59 -2.22 -28.00 -8.86
C ALA A 59 -0.73 -28.24 -9.20
N ALA A 60 -0.39 -29.40 -9.78
CA ALA A 60 1.00 -29.83 -9.99
C ALA A 60 1.87 -28.91 -10.85
N ASP A 61 1.25 -28.10 -11.71
CA ASP A 61 1.95 -27.23 -12.66
C ASP A 61 2.18 -25.81 -12.10
N PHE A 62 1.83 -25.55 -10.84
CA PHE A 62 1.90 -24.22 -10.24
C PHE A 62 2.79 -24.19 -9.00
N ASP A 63 3.52 -23.08 -8.85
CA ASP A 63 4.30 -22.79 -7.63
C ASP A 63 3.41 -22.22 -6.51
N VAL A 64 2.26 -21.62 -6.85
CA VAL A 64 1.29 -21.05 -5.92
C VAL A 64 -0.08 -20.89 -6.58
N VAL A 65 -1.15 -21.02 -5.81
CA VAL A 65 -2.52 -20.68 -6.27
C VAL A 65 -3.04 -19.47 -5.50
N ILE A 66 -3.52 -18.47 -6.24
CA ILE A 66 -4.18 -17.30 -5.68
C ILE A 66 -5.68 -17.46 -5.88
N TYR A 67 -6.44 -17.36 -4.80
CA TYR A 67 -7.89 -17.42 -4.77
C TYR A 67 -8.49 -16.04 -4.57
N ASN A 68 -9.24 -15.56 -5.56
CA ASN A 68 -10.06 -14.35 -5.50
C ASN A 68 -11.42 -14.64 -6.12
N HIS A 69 -12.24 -15.44 -5.44
CA HIS A 69 -13.53 -15.87 -5.96
C HIS A 69 -14.56 -16.05 -4.86
N CYS A 70 -15.84 -16.07 -5.23
CA CYS A 70 -16.94 -16.24 -4.30
C CYS A 70 -18.04 -17.14 -4.88
N ASN A 71 -18.17 -18.35 -4.35
CA ASN A 71 -19.19 -19.32 -4.70
C ASN A 71 -19.73 -20.01 -3.42
N LEU A 72 -20.29 -19.18 -2.52
CA LEU A 72 -20.68 -19.53 -1.15
C LEU A 72 -21.56 -20.76 -1.02
N GLN A 73 -22.46 -20.96 -1.98
CA GLN A 73 -23.54 -21.95 -1.88
C GLN A 73 -23.16 -23.36 -2.36
N VAL A 74 -21.92 -23.56 -2.78
CA VAL A 74 -21.46 -24.89 -3.23
C VAL A 74 -21.52 -25.90 -2.06
N LYS A 75 -22.18 -27.05 -2.31
CA LYS A 75 -22.45 -28.08 -1.31
C LYS A 75 -21.65 -29.37 -1.49
N ASP A 76 -21.05 -29.56 -2.65
CA ASP A 76 -20.36 -30.80 -3.00
C ASP A 76 -19.12 -31.02 -2.12
N GLU A 77 -19.26 -31.91 -1.15
CA GLU A 77 -18.21 -32.30 -0.21
C GLU A 77 -16.94 -32.80 -0.94
N ALA A 78 -17.12 -33.66 -1.94
CA ALA A 78 -15.99 -34.27 -2.65
C ALA A 78 -15.20 -33.22 -3.46
N TYR A 79 -15.89 -32.24 -4.04
CA TYR A 79 -15.27 -31.14 -4.74
C TYR A 79 -14.43 -30.27 -3.80
N VAL A 80 -14.99 -29.83 -2.68
CA VAL A 80 -14.29 -28.95 -1.72
C VAL A 80 -13.06 -29.65 -1.14
N LYS A 81 -13.23 -30.88 -0.65
CA LYS A 81 -12.10 -31.70 -0.13
C LYS A 81 -11.07 -31.99 -1.21
N GLY A 82 -11.52 -32.20 -2.46
CA GLY A 82 -10.65 -32.41 -3.62
C GLY A 82 -9.71 -31.22 -3.89
N ILE A 83 -10.18 -29.98 -3.68
CA ILE A 83 -9.34 -28.78 -3.83
C ILE A 83 -8.19 -28.84 -2.82
N VAL A 84 -8.50 -28.98 -1.54
CA VAL A 84 -7.49 -29.02 -0.46
C VAL A 84 -6.54 -30.21 -0.62
N ALA A 85 -7.08 -31.38 -1.00
CA ALA A 85 -6.26 -32.57 -1.24
C ALA A 85 -5.21 -32.39 -2.35
N GLN A 86 -5.50 -31.59 -3.40
CA GLN A 86 -4.52 -31.30 -4.45
C GLN A 86 -3.39 -30.40 -3.94
N HIS A 87 -3.69 -29.40 -3.11
CA HIS A 87 -2.68 -28.59 -2.43
C HIS A 87 -1.75 -29.46 -1.58
N ILE A 88 -2.32 -30.33 -0.73
CA ILE A 88 -1.54 -31.23 0.13
C ILE A 88 -0.70 -32.20 -0.72
N LYS A 89 -1.32 -32.84 -1.72
CA LYS A 89 -0.64 -33.84 -2.56
C LYS A 89 0.59 -33.29 -3.25
N HIS A 90 0.51 -32.08 -3.77
CA HIS A 90 1.57 -31.45 -4.57
C HIS A 90 2.38 -30.43 -3.77
N GLN A 91 2.05 -30.21 -2.49
CA GLN A 91 2.67 -29.19 -1.61
C GLN A 91 2.66 -27.81 -2.26
N VAL A 92 1.55 -27.46 -2.94
CA VAL A 92 1.39 -26.16 -3.60
C VAL A 92 0.74 -25.17 -2.64
N PRO A 93 1.42 -24.08 -2.26
CA PRO A 93 0.91 -23.08 -1.35
C PRO A 93 -0.26 -22.29 -1.92
N ALA A 94 -0.97 -21.59 -1.04
CA ALA A 94 -2.13 -20.78 -1.41
C ALA A 94 -2.07 -19.36 -0.87
N VAL A 95 -2.70 -18.44 -1.62
CA VAL A 95 -2.97 -17.06 -1.20
C VAL A 95 -4.47 -16.83 -1.30
N MET A 96 -5.11 -16.46 -0.19
CA MET A 96 -6.55 -16.24 -0.06
C MET A 96 -6.85 -14.76 0.01
N LEU A 97 -7.67 -14.25 -0.91
CA LEU A 97 -8.00 -12.83 -0.99
C LEU A 97 -9.50 -12.61 -0.80
N HIS A 98 -9.86 -12.06 0.34
CA HIS A 98 -11.21 -11.63 0.70
C HIS A 98 -12.23 -12.80 0.73
N CYS A 99 -13.07 -12.95 -0.29
CA CYS A 99 -14.21 -13.88 -0.25
C CYS A 99 -13.88 -15.37 -0.06
N PRO A 100 -12.72 -15.93 -0.41
CA PRO A 100 -12.33 -17.30 -0.04
C PRO A 100 -12.50 -17.63 1.45
N LEU A 101 -12.50 -16.65 2.33
CA LEU A 101 -12.73 -16.83 3.75
C LEU A 101 -14.16 -17.27 4.08
N HIS A 102 -15.13 -16.90 3.26
CA HIS A 102 -16.56 -17.23 3.41
C HIS A 102 -16.99 -18.45 2.59
N LEU A 103 -16.08 -19.01 1.78
CA LEU A 103 -16.42 -20.10 0.88
C LEU A 103 -16.82 -21.37 1.61
N TYR A 104 -17.67 -22.12 0.93
CA TYR A 104 -18.03 -23.51 1.28
C TYR A 104 -18.67 -23.70 2.65
N GLN A 105 -19.15 -22.62 3.29
CA GLN A 105 -19.83 -22.67 4.59
C GLN A 105 -21.09 -23.55 4.60
N TYR A 106 -21.64 -23.88 3.43
CA TYR A 106 -22.79 -24.75 3.26
C TYR A 106 -22.42 -26.11 2.67
N ALA A 107 -21.14 -26.43 2.54
CA ALA A 107 -20.69 -27.71 2.03
C ALA A 107 -21.13 -28.86 2.96
N GLU A 108 -21.45 -30.01 2.37
CA GLU A 108 -21.91 -31.18 3.10
C GLU A 108 -20.78 -31.86 3.86
N GLY A 109 -21.14 -32.71 4.83
CA GLY A 109 -20.19 -33.41 5.67
C GLY A 109 -19.33 -32.51 6.54
N ASP A 110 -18.02 -32.69 6.51
CA ASP A 110 -17.00 -31.87 7.19
C ASP A 110 -16.18 -31.01 6.20
N ALA A 111 -16.66 -30.82 4.99
CA ALA A 111 -15.91 -30.12 3.95
C ALA A 111 -15.72 -28.62 4.25
N ALA A 112 -16.68 -27.98 4.94
CA ALA A 112 -16.52 -26.62 5.42
C ALA A 112 -15.38 -26.52 6.43
N ASP A 113 -15.29 -27.44 7.38
CA ASP A 113 -14.23 -27.48 8.40
C ASP A 113 -12.87 -27.72 7.73
N VAL A 114 -12.77 -28.64 6.76
CA VAL A 114 -11.54 -28.88 5.99
C VAL A 114 -11.07 -27.62 5.25
N TRP A 115 -12.01 -26.86 4.68
CA TRP A 115 -11.67 -25.60 4.02
C TRP A 115 -11.20 -24.52 5.00
N TRP A 116 -11.88 -24.38 6.14
CA TRP A 116 -11.51 -23.41 7.16
C TRP A 116 -10.18 -23.76 7.83
N ASP A 117 -9.91 -25.04 8.08
CA ASP A 117 -8.59 -25.51 8.54
C ASP A 117 -7.48 -25.12 7.55
N PHE A 118 -7.75 -25.28 6.26
CA PHE A 118 -6.81 -24.88 5.19
C PHE A 118 -6.61 -23.37 5.13
N VAL A 119 -7.67 -22.56 5.31
CA VAL A 119 -7.61 -21.11 5.35
C VAL A 119 -7.01 -20.59 6.67
N GLY A 120 -7.14 -21.34 7.76
CA GLY A 120 -6.64 -21.00 9.11
C GLY A 120 -7.62 -20.19 9.95
N ALA A 121 -8.86 -20.01 9.51
CA ALA A 121 -9.86 -19.24 10.25
C ALA A 121 -11.29 -19.58 9.84
N VAL A 122 -12.23 -19.37 10.76
CA VAL A 122 -13.66 -19.39 10.49
C VAL A 122 -14.18 -17.98 10.27
N SER A 123 -14.74 -17.72 9.11
CA SER A 123 -15.38 -16.44 8.82
C SER A 123 -16.61 -16.66 7.93
N TYR A 124 -17.77 -16.21 8.38
CA TYR A 124 -19.03 -16.21 7.63
C TYR A 124 -19.88 -14.98 7.94
N VAL A 125 -19.30 -14.00 8.62
CA VAL A 125 -19.95 -12.76 9.04
C VAL A 125 -19.08 -11.57 8.69
N HIS A 126 -19.70 -10.48 8.30
CA HIS A 126 -19.06 -9.19 8.12
C HIS A 126 -19.83 -8.10 8.86
N GLU A 127 -19.19 -6.97 9.11
CA GLU A 127 -19.80 -5.85 9.79
C GLU A 127 -20.96 -5.29 8.94
N LYS A 128 -22.15 -5.14 9.56
CA LYS A 128 -23.39 -4.79 8.86
C LYS A 128 -23.73 -3.31 8.95
N ASP A 129 -23.33 -2.65 10.03
CA ASP A 129 -23.77 -1.28 10.35
C ASP A 129 -22.96 -0.19 9.62
N ASN A 130 -21.85 -0.54 8.97
CA ASN A 130 -21.10 0.36 8.10
C ASN A 130 -21.63 0.32 6.66
N HIS A 131 -22.95 0.36 6.48
CA HIS A 131 -23.51 0.44 5.15
C HIS A 131 -23.47 1.86 4.57
N PRO A 132 -23.02 1.98 3.35
CA PRO A 132 -22.69 0.92 2.37
C PRO A 132 -21.36 0.23 2.70
N ASN A 133 -21.18 -1.05 2.28
CA ASN A 133 -19.98 -1.92 2.39
C ASN A 133 -18.72 -1.31 1.75
N THR A 134 -18.60 -0.01 1.81
CA THR A 134 -17.56 0.82 1.19
C THR A 134 -16.90 1.74 2.21
N ALA A 135 -17.26 1.63 3.50
CA ALA A 135 -16.69 2.51 4.53
C ALA A 135 -15.20 2.20 4.76
N PRO A 136 -14.32 3.21 4.74
CA PRO A 136 -12.93 3.02 5.09
C PRO A 136 -12.77 2.61 6.55
N TYR A 137 -11.84 1.69 6.84
CA TYR A 137 -11.44 1.32 8.19
C TYR A 137 -9.92 1.28 8.32
N THR A 138 -9.43 1.38 9.56
CA THR A 138 -8.00 1.44 9.84
C THR A 138 -7.47 0.05 10.13
N ILE A 139 -6.40 -0.31 9.43
CA ILE A 139 -5.61 -1.51 9.67
C ILE A 139 -4.45 -1.16 10.60
N GLU A 140 -4.19 -2.00 11.58
CA GLU A 140 -3.05 -1.92 12.47
C GLU A 140 -2.21 -3.19 12.35
N VAL A 141 -0.89 -3.05 12.24
CA VAL A 141 0.03 -4.18 12.10
C VAL A 141 0.36 -4.76 13.47
N LEU A 142 0.14 -6.06 13.64
CA LEU A 142 0.46 -6.81 14.86
C LEU A 142 1.92 -7.27 14.89
N GLU A 143 2.40 -7.80 13.76
CA GLU A 143 3.72 -8.41 13.63
C GLU A 143 4.62 -7.61 12.66
N PRO A 144 5.05 -6.40 13.08
CA PRO A 144 5.78 -5.48 12.19
C PRO A 144 7.19 -5.94 11.82
N GLN A 145 7.72 -6.98 12.47
CA GLN A 145 9.01 -7.60 12.15
C GLN A 145 8.84 -8.84 11.25
N HIS A 146 7.62 -9.30 11.04
CA HIS A 146 7.37 -10.40 10.10
C HIS A 146 7.71 -9.95 8.66
N PRO A 147 8.44 -10.74 7.87
CA PRO A 147 8.90 -10.33 6.53
C PRO A 147 7.80 -9.77 5.63
N ILE A 148 6.58 -10.34 5.67
CA ILE A 148 5.43 -9.84 4.91
C ILE A 148 5.10 -8.39 5.29
N MET A 149 5.27 -7.99 6.55
CA MET A 149 4.82 -6.70 7.07
C MET A 149 5.91 -5.63 7.12
N THR A 150 7.18 -5.98 6.93
CA THR A 150 8.32 -5.04 7.08
C THR A 150 8.28 -3.85 6.13
N ASN A 151 7.73 -4.03 4.92
CA ASN A 151 7.60 -3.00 3.89
C ASN A 151 6.22 -2.35 3.87
N ASN A 152 5.36 -2.66 4.84
CA ASN A 152 4.04 -2.06 4.96
C ASN A 152 4.03 -0.99 6.05
N PRO A 153 3.15 0.04 5.94
CA PRO A 153 2.93 0.99 7.02
C PRO A 153 2.51 0.27 8.31
N ARG A 154 2.92 0.81 9.47
CA ARG A 154 2.47 0.29 10.78
C ARG A 154 0.96 0.39 10.97
N SER A 155 0.36 1.34 10.28
CA SER A 155 -1.08 1.53 10.21
C SER A 155 -1.42 2.22 8.90
N TRP A 156 -2.55 1.87 8.31
CA TRP A 156 -3.10 2.57 7.15
C TRP A 156 -4.61 2.49 7.14
N ARG A 157 -5.25 3.40 6.41
CA ARG A 157 -6.69 3.37 6.21
C ARG A 157 -7.00 2.78 4.84
N THR A 158 -7.93 1.82 4.77
CA THR A 158 -8.41 1.33 3.48
C THR A 158 -9.17 2.44 2.75
N PRO A 159 -9.06 2.58 1.42
CA PRO A 159 -9.87 3.56 0.68
C PRO A 159 -11.37 3.28 0.80
N ALA A 160 -11.74 2.02 0.73
CA ALA A 160 -13.09 1.51 0.92
C ALA A 160 -13.02 0.04 1.31
N GLY A 161 -14.02 -0.50 1.97
CA GLY A 161 -13.95 -1.92 2.32
C GLY A 161 -15.16 -2.47 3.01
N GLU A 162 -15.14 -3.78 3.18
CA GLU A 162 -16.02 -4.57 4.00
C GLU A 162 -15.16 -5.27 5.05
N LEU A 163 -15.43 -5.02 6.31
CA LEU A 163 -14.68 -5.62 7.40
C LEU A 163 -15.29 -6.97 7.76
N TYR A 164 -14.54 -8.04 7.52
CA TYR A 164 -14.91 -9.39 7.93
C TYR A 164 -14.68 -9.57 9.43
N LEU A 165 -15.67 -10.18 10.09
CA LEU A 165 -15.57 -10.55 11.49
C LEU A 165 -15.06 -12.00 11.55
N ILE A 166 -13.84 -12.19 12.03
CA ILE A 166 -13.26 -13.51 12.22
C ILE A 166 -13.89 -14.13 13.47
N VAL A 167 -14.60 -15.23 13.27
CA VAL A 167 -15.32 -15.93 14.35
C VAL A 167 -14.36 -16.74 15.20
N ASP A 168 -13.40 -17.39 14.55
CA ASP A 168 -12.36 -18.16 15.20
C ASP A 168 -11.09 -18.13 14.32
N LEU A 169 -9.96 -17.78 14.91
CA LEU A 169 -8.64 -17.89 14.31
C LEU A 169 -7.95 -19.10 14.93
N TYR A 170 -7.55 -20.07 14.11
CA TYR A 170 -7.02 -21.33 14.59
C TYR A 170 -5.62 -21.19 15.21
N ASP A 171 -5.28 -22.09 16.15
CA ASP A 171 -4.01 -22.06 16.88
C ASP A 171 -2.76 -22.14 16.01
N ASN A 172 -2.87 -22.71 14.79
CA ASN A 172 -1.80 -22.79 13.79
C ASN A 172 -1.69 -21.56 12.91
N ALA A 173 -2.60 -20.58 13.07
CA ALA A 173 -2.56 -19.34 12.35
C ALA A 173 -1.86 -18.23 13.17
N THR A 174 -1.04 -17.43 12.50
CA THR A 174 -0.37 -16.26 13.09
C THR A 174 -0.97 -15.00 12.51
N PRO A 175 -1.66 -14.17 13.31
CA PRO A 175 -2.22 -12.91 12.84
C PRO A 175 -1.12 -11.90 12.56
N LEU A 176 -1.22 -11.20 11.43
CA LEU A 176 -0.25 -10.18 10.99
C LEU A 176 -0.80 -8.76 11.13
N SER A 177 -2.10 -8.60 10.99
CA SER A 177 -2.79 -7.31 11.12
C SER A 177 -4.23 -7.50 11.59
N HIS A 178 -4.79 -6.44 12.16
CA HIS A 178 -6.18 -6.39 12.59
C HIS A 178 -6.82 -5.03 12.30
N ALA A 179 -8.14 -4.98 12.43
CA ALA A 179 -8.91 -3.75 12.42
C ALA A 179 -9.94 -3.78 13.56
N TYR A 180 -10.34 -2.60 14.00
CA TYR A 180 -11.37 -2.49 15.01
C TYR A 180 -12.76 -2.45 14.36
N SER A 181 -13.64 -3.33 14.83
CA SER A 181 -15.05 -3.34 14.50
C SER A 181 -15.84 -2.50 15.52
N VAL A 182 -16.54 -1.50 15.02
CA VAL A 182 -17.47 -0.71 15.87
C VAL A 182 -18.73 -1.52 16.23
N GLU A 183 -19.11 -2.48 15.38
CA GLU A 183 -20.28 -3.34 15.63
C GLU A 183 -20.07 -4.28 16.83
N THR A 184 -18.89 -4.91 16.89
CA THR A 184 -18.59 -5.88 17.97
C THR A 184 -17.83 -5.27 19.15
N ASP A 185 -17.44 -4.00 19.06
CA ASP A 185 -16.58 -3.31 20.04
C ASP A 185 -15.27 -4.09 20.32
N SER A 186 -14.70 -4.69 19.26
CA SER A 186 -13.52 -5.55 19.37
C SER A 186 -12.66 -5.46 18.10
N TYR A 187 -11.44 -5.98 18.19
CA TYR A 187 -10.58 -6.16 17.01
C TYR A 187 -10.90 -7.47 16.30
N THR A 188 -10.74 -7.49 14.99
CA THR A 188 -10.84 -8.66 14.13
C THR A 188 -9.63 -8.70 13.19
N GLU A 189 -9.11 -9.88 12.92
CA GLU A 189 -7.93 -10.08 12.09
C GLU A 189 -8.24 -9.75 10.64
N THR A 190 -7.26 -9.14 9.97
CA THR A 190 -7.39 -8.72 8.57
C THR A 190 -6.35 -9.36 7.65
N ALA A 191 -5.27 -9.89 8.19
CA ALA A 191 -4.33 -10.74 7.49
C ALA A 191 -3.65 -11.70 8.46
N TRP A 192 -3.36 -12.92 7.99
CA TRP A 192 -2.64 -13.95 8.74
C TRP A 192 -1.91 -14.93 7.82
N ILE A 193 -1.06 -15.72 8.41
CA ILE A 193 -0.42 -16.89 7.79
C ILE A 193 -0.79 -18.13 8.59
N ASN A 194 -0.87 -19.27 7.92
CA ASN A 194 -0.95 -20.57 8.57
C ASN A 194 -0.23 -21.64 7.75
N GLU A 195 -0.08 -22.80 8.36
CA GLU A 195 0.44 -23.99 7.69
C GLU A 195 -0.51 -25.16 7.94
N TYR A 196 -0.99 -25.78 6.86
CA TYR A 196 -1.90 -26.91 6.90
C TYR A 196 -1.31 -28.11 6.16
N GLU A 197 -1.04 -29.20 6.86
CA GLU A 197 -0.41 -30.42 6.30
C GLU A 197 0.87 -30.13 5.49
N GLY A 198 1.70 -29.18 5.97
CA GLY A 198 2.94 -28.74 5.31
C GLY A 198 2.75 -27.72 4.19
N VAL A 199 1.51 -27.32 3.90
CA VAL A 199 1.20 -26.32 2.89
C VAL A 199 1.09 -24.94 3.55
N LYS A 200 1.91 -23.99 3.10
CA LYS A 200 1.84 -22.58 3.56
C LYS A 200 0.65 -21.87 2.92
N VAL A 201 -0.08 -21.13 3.73
CA VAL A 201 -1.19 -20.30 3.28
C VAL A 201 -1.03 -18.88 3.83
N PHE A 202 -1.18 -17.89 2.96
CA PHE A 202 -1.33 -16.49 3.33
C PHE A 202 -2.75 -16.05 3.05
N THR A 203 -3.37 -15.37 3.99
CA THR A 203 -4.76 -14.93 3.90
C THR A 203 -4.86 -13.43 4.19
N SER A 204 -5.67 -12.73 3.37
CA SER A 204 -6.07 -11.34 3.60
C SER A 204 -7.58 -11.20 3.45
N SER A 205 -8.26 -10.66 4.45
CA SER A 205 -9.69 -10.34 4.39
C SER A 205 -9.98 -9.02 3.65
N LEU A 206 -8.94 -8.31 3.24
CA LEU A 206 -9.06 -7.05 2.50
C LEU A 206 -9.43 -7.28 1.04
N GLY A 207 -10.04 -6.28 0.38
CA GLY A 207 -10.20 -6.29 -1.08
C GLY A 207 -11.62 -6.42 -1.60
N HIS A 208 -12.64 -6.16 -0.77
CA HIS A 208 -14.04 -6.14 -1.25
C HIS A 208 -14.23 -5.17 -2.43
N HIS A 209 -13.78 -3.94 -2.27
CA HIS A 209 -13.93 -2.89 -3.27
C HIS A 209 -12.69 -2.76 -4.15
N ASN A 210 -12.87 -2.40 -5.44
CA ASN A 210 -11.78 -2.23 -6.39
C ASN A 210 -10.70 -1.24 -5.91
N MET A 211 -11.11 -0.15 -5.23
CA MET A 211 -10.17 0.83 -4.66
C MET A 211 -9.24 0.21 -3.62
N SER A 212 -9.74 -0.70 -2.78
CA SER A 212 -8.92 -1.39 -1.78
C SER A 212 -8.12 -2.52 -2.41
N MET A 213 -8.72 -3.31 -3.32
CA MET A 213 -8.03 -4.39 -4.04
C MET A 213 -6.84 -3.84 -4.84
N GLY A 214 -7.03 -2.72 -5.55
CA GLY A 214 -6.01 -2.08 -6.39
C GLY A 214 -5.06 -1.15 -5.64
N SER A 215 -5.22 -0.93 -4.33
CA SER A 215 -4.34 -0.03 -3.57
C SER A 215 -2.93 -0.60 -3.45
N ASP A 216 -1.92 0.27 -3.53
CA ASP A 216 -0.52 -0.15 -3.47
C ASP A 216 -0.17 -0.89 -2.18
N VAL A 217 -0.72 -0.47 -1.03
CA VAL A 217 -0.49 -1.15 0.25
C VAL A 217 -1.03 -2.57 0.22
N HIS A 218 -2.25 -2.77 -0.30
CA HIS A 218 -2.84 -4.10 -0.42
C HIS A 218 -2.07 -4.97 -1.42
N LEU A 219 -1.72 -4.43 -2.59
CA LEU A 219 -0.95 -5.16 -3.60
C LEU A 219 0.48 -5.49 -3.14
N ASN A 220 1.11 -4.64 -2.32
CA ASN A 220 2.37 -4.95 -1.65
C ASN A 220 2.20 -6.12 -0.66
N LEU A 221 1.13 -6.09 0.13
CA LEU A 221 0.81 -7.16 1.08
C LEU A 221 0.59 -8.49 0.36
N VAL A 222 -0.18 -8.49 -0.75
CA VAL A 222 -0.41 -9.69 -1.58
C VAL A 222 0.88 -10.20 -2.21
N ALA A 223 1.70 -9.31 -2.77
CA ALA A 223 2.98 -9.68 -3.37
C ALA A 223 3.95 -10.27 -2.34
N ALA A 224 4.04 -9.68 -1.16
CA ALA A 224 4.82 -10.21 -0.05
C ALA A 224 4.30 -11.59 0.42
N GLY A 225 2.97 -11.76 0.47
CA GLY A 225 2.32 -13.03 0.76
C GLY A 225 2.69 -14.11 -0.26
N VAL A 226 2.62 -13.80 -1.56
CA VAL A 226 3.03 -14.71 -2.65
C VAL A 226 4.50 -15.12 -2.49
N LEU A 227 5.40 -14.15 -2.25
CA LEU A 227 6.82 -14.44 -2.05
C LEU A 227 7.08 -15.26 -0.80
N TRP A 228 6.35 -15.01 0.29
CA TRP A 228 6.50 -15.75 1.53
C TRP A 228 6.08 -17.21 1.40
N VAL A 229 4.91 -17.48 0.83
CA VAL A 229 4.42 -18.85 0.66
C VAL A 229 5.29 -19.65 -0.31
N THR A 230 5.95 -18.99 -1.27
CA THR A 230 6.87 -19.61 -2.24
C THR A 230 8.34 -19.60 -1.80
N GLU A 231 8.65 -19.14 -0.58
CA GLU A 231 10.00 -19.04 -0.04
C GLU A 231 10.94 -18.14 -0.86
N LYS A 232 10.38 -17.07 -1.41
CA LYS A 232 11.11 -16.03 -2.18
C LYS A 232 11.09 -14.68 -1.49
N LEU A 233 10.66 -14.61 -0.22
CA LEU A 233 10.74 -13.43 0.62
C LEU A 233 11.88 -13.59 1.62
N GLU A 234 12.82 -12.67 1.62
CA GLU A 234 13.93 -12.63 2.57
C GLU A 234 13.46 -12.17 3.96
N HIS A 235 14.27 -12.42 4.99
CA HIS A 235 13.92 -12.06 6.38
C HIS A 235 13.72 -10.56 6.61
N ASP A 236 14.35 -9.71 5.81
CA ASP A 236 14.22 -8.26 5.87
C ASP A 236 13.01 -7.73 5.07
N GLY A 237 12.20 -8.64 4.47
CA GLY A 237 11.05 -8.33 3.64
C GLY A 237 11.40 -7.98 2.20
N SER A 238 12.65 -8.06 1.80
CA SER A 238 13.01 -7.92 0.39
C SER A 238 12.67 -9.18 -0.41
N ALA A 239 12.39 -9.00 -1.70
CA ALA A 239 12.27 -10.14 -2.61
C ALA A 239 13.62 -10.80 -2.83
N ALA A 240 13.65 -12.14 -2.88
CA ALA A 240 14.83 -12.89 -3.23
C ALA A 240 15.38 -12.46 -4.60
N ARG A 241 16.69 -12.61 -4.78
CA ARG A 241 17.36 -12.18 -6.01
C ARG A 241 16.68 -12.71 -7.27
N GLY A 242 16.30 -11.80 -8.16
CA GLY A 242 15.65 -12.09 -9.43
C GLY A 242 14.11 -12.06 -9.37
N PHE A 243 13.53 -11.79 -8.21
CA PHE A 243 12.08 -11.65 -8.04
C PHE A 243 11.62 -10.21 -7.80
N ASP A 244 12.53 -9.26 -7.57
CA ASP A 244 12.19 -7.84 -7.43
C ASP A 244 12.15 -7.15 -8.81
N GLN A 245 11.10 -6.36 -9.08
CA GLN A 245 10.88 -5.66 -10.34
C GLN A 245 11.59 -4.29 -10.42
N GLY A 246 12.38 -3.89 -9.46
CA GLY A 246 13.22 -2.69 -9.53
C GLY A 246 12.47 -1.35 -9.38
N ASN A 247 11.90 -0.77 -10.44
CA ASN A 247 11.38 0.61 -10.40
C ASN A 247 10.08 0.80 -9.64
N ARG A 248 9.18 -0.17 -9.63
CA ARG A 248 7.98 -0.25 -8.80
C ARG A 248 7.97 -1.56 -8.00
N GLY A 249 9.16 -1.95 -7.52
CA GLY A 249 9.31 -3.17 -6.74
C GLY A 249 8.53 -3.18 -5.44
N LEU A 250 8.67 -4.26 -4.70
CA LEU A 250 7.96 -4.49 -3.45
C LEU A 250 8.17 -3.33 -2.46
N GLY A 251 7.07 -2.90 -1.82
CA GLY A 251 7.07 -1.87 -0.78
C GLY A 251 6.94 -0.43 -1.27
N TRP A 252 7.00 -0.14 -2.57
CA TRP A 252 6.73 1.20 -3.08
C TRP A 252 5.23 1.51 -3.08
N ILE A 253 4.88 2.71 -2.61
CA ILE A 253 3.51 3.22 -2.49
C ILE A 253 3.47 4.58 -3.19
N ASP A 254 2.52 4.77 -4.10
CA ASP A 254 2.26 6.08 -4.71
C ASP A 254 1.56 6.99 -3.68
N LEU A 255 2.04 8.22 -3.53
CA LEU A 255 1.44 9.22 -2.66
C LEU A 255 0.50 10.18 -3.40
N LEU A 256 0.46 10.09 -4.73
CA LEU A 256 -0.35 10.94 -5.59
C LEU A 256 -1.12 10.07 -6.58
N ASP A 257 -2.39 9.89 -6.33
CA ASP A 257 -3.32 9.28 -7.29
C ASP A 257 -3.86 10.32 -8.29
N ASP A 258 -5.01 10.08 -8.90
CA ASP A 258 -5.66 11.02 -9.82
C ASP A 258 -6.33 12.21 -9.10
N SER A 259 -6.12 12.37 -7.78
CA SER A 259 -6.65 13.45 -6.96
C SER A 259 -5.58 14.02 -6.03
N LEU A 260 -5.88 15.15 -5.39
CA LEU A 260 -5.09 15.70 -4.29
C LEU A 260 -5.66 15.29 -2.91
N ASP A 261 -6.46 14.22 -2.86
CA ASP A 261 -6.93 13.68 -1.60
C ASP A 261 -5.74 13.21 -0.75
N GLY A 262 -5.74 13.60 0.53
CA GLY A 262 -4.59 13.36 1.39
C GLY A 262 -3.44 14.36 1.24
N TRP A 263 -3.66 15.47 0.51
CA TRP A 263 -2.71 16.58 0.44
C TRP A 263 -3.37 17.87 0.89
N VAL A 264 -2.64 18.71 1.63
CA VAL A 264 -3.13 19.98 2.21
C VAL A 264 -2.22 21.12 1.80
N GLU A 265 -2.79 22.12 1.13
CA GLU A 265 -2.07 23.36 0.79
C GLU A 265 -2.03 24.29 2.02
N SER A 266 -0.87 24.93 2.26
CA SER A 266 -0.73 25.97 3.26
C SER A 266 -1.61 27.18 2.93
N GLY A 267 -2.28 27.75 3.95
CA GLY A 267 -3.28 28.80 3.75
C GLY A 267 -4.69 28.27 3.43
N GLY A 268 -4.87 26.96 3.32
CA GLY A 268 -6.17 26.30 3.26
C GLY A 268 -6.85 26.23 4.62
N ALA A 269 -8.19 26.17 4.63
CA ALA A 269 -8.95 25.96 5.85
C ALA A 269 -8.83 24.50 6.30
N VAL A 270 -8.07 24.25 7.35
CA VAL A 270 -8.00 22.94 8.00
C VAL A 270 -9.04 22.92 9.13
N ASP A 271 -10.03 22.06 9.06
CA ASP A 271 -10.97 21.88 10.16
C ASP A 271 -10.36 20.98 11.25
N TRP A 272 -9.58 21.59 12.14
CA TRP A 272 -8.98 20.93 13.30
C TRP A 272 -10.01 20.31 14.27
N ARG A 273 -11.31 20.62 14.11
CA ARG A 273 -12.39 20.02 14.92
C ARG A 273 -12.69 18.58 14.51
N ALA A 274 -12.24 18.17 13.33
CA ALA A 274 -12.31 16.78 12.90
C ALA A 274 -11.24 15.90 13.57
N ASP A 275 -10.23 16.46 14.24
CA ASP A 275 -9.27 15.74 15.08
C ASP A 275 -9.93 15.28 16.39
N GLY A 276 -11.05 14.59 16.30
CA GLY A 276 -11.81 14.07 17.42
C GLY A 276 -11.43 12.63 17.75
N TRP A 277 -11.21 12.36 19.01
CA TRP A 277 -11.28 11.02 19.56
C TRP A 277 -12.74 10.62 19.64
N TYR A 278 -13.19 9.72 18.79
CA TYR A 278 -14.51 9.12 18.91
C TYR A 278 -14.37 7.76 19.60
N GLY A 279 -15.00 7.58 20.75
CA GLY A 279 -14.93 6.32 21.50
C GLY A 279 -13.51 5.93 21.97
N GLY A 280 -12.63 6.93 22.21
CA GLY A 280 -11.24 6.67 22.63
C GLY A 280 -10.27 6.43 21.47
N LYS A 281 -10.66 6.66 20.21
CA LYS A 281 -9.86 6.47 19.00
C LYS A 281 -9.71 7.75 18.20
N LYS A 282 -8.55 7.90 17.56
CA LYS A 282 -8.27 9.02 16.66
C LYS A 282 -9.09 8.85 15.38
N VAL A 283 -10.01 9.77 15.13
CA VAL A 283 -10.72 9.90 13.85
C VAL A 283 -9.90 10.83 12.96
N TRP A 284 -9.58 10.40 11.76
CA TRP A 284 -8.86 11.22 10.80
C TRP A 284 -9.73 12.38 10.32
N PRO A 285 -9.19 13.62 10.25
CA PRO A 285 -9.96 14.75 9.78
C PRO A 285 -10.41 14.56 8.34
N THR A 286 -11.65 14.95 8.04
CA THR A 286 -12.08 15.16 6.66
C THR A 286 -11.52 16.52 6.24
N ILE A 287 -10.54 16.51 5.34
CA ILE A 287 -9.93 17.75 4.84
C ILE A 287 -10.91 18.38 3.83
N ASP A 288 -11.26 19.62 4.03
CA ASP A 288 -11.94 20.41 3.02
C ASP A 288 -10.91 20.89 1.99
N ASN A 289 -10.77 20.14 0.89
CA ASN A 289 -9.88 20.46 -0.23
C ASN A 289 -10.39 21.64 -1.09
N SER A 290 -11.43 22.33 -0.69
CA SER A 290 -12.03 23.45 -1.47
C SER A 290 -11.07 24.62 -1.69
N SER A 291 -9.94 24.67 -0.99
CA SER A 291 -8.90 25.71 -1.11
C SER A 291 -7.62 25.24 -1.82
N VAL A 292 -7.51 23.97 -2.22
CA VAL A 292 -6.40 23.48 -3.06
C VAL A 292 -6.61 23.99 -4.48
N GLY A 293 -5.61 24.65 -5.06
CA GLY A 293 -5.66 25.08 -6.47
C GLY A 293 -5.15 26.47 -6.77
N GLU A 294 -4.67 27.23 -5.77
CA GLU A 294 -4.04 28.53 -6.05
C GLU A 294 -2.59 28.38 -6.54
N SER A 295 -1.83 27.46 -5.95
CA SER A 295 -0.43 27.21 -6.36
C SER A 295 -0.16 25.76 -6.79
N PHE A 296 -1.10 24.86 -6.54
CA PHE A 296 -0.97 23.42 -6.87
C PHE A 296 -2.18 22.96 -7.66
N SER A 297 -1.95 22.36 -8.80
CA SER A 297 -3.01 21.74 -9.63
C SER A 297 -2.57 20.39 -10.16
N LEU A 298 -3.49 19.46 -10.30
CA LEU A 298 -3.23 18.10 -10.79
C LEU A 298 -3.95 17.88 -12.11
N ASP A 299 -3.22 17.41 -13.11
CA ASP A 299 -3.77 17.02 -14.41
C ASP A 299 -3.05 15.76 -14.92
N GLY A 300 -3.82 14.69 -15.16
CA GLY A 300 -3.32 13.42 -15.68
C GLY A 300 -2.16 12.83 -14.85
N GLY A 301 -2.21 12.89 -13.52
CA GLY A 301 -1.17 12.39 -12.63
C GLY A 301 0.09 13.27 -12.57
N VAL A 302 0.04 14.49 -13.14
CA VAL A 302 1.12 15.48 -13.07
C VAL A 302 0.70 16.63 -12.18
N LEU A 303 1.40 16.82 -11.07
CA LEU A 303 1.25 17.95 -10.17
C LEU A 303 2.01 19.14 -10.74
N LYS A 304 1.29 20.20 -11.07
CA LYS A 304 1.82 21.49 -11.48
C LYS A 304 1.95 22.39 -10.26
N VAL A 305 3.11 23.03 -10.10
CA VAL A 305 3.43 23.93 -8.99
C VAL A 305 3.87 25.27 -9.54
N GLU A 306 3.11 26.34 -9.22
CA GLU A 306 3.37 27.70 -9.70
C GLU A 306 2.86 28.75 -8.69
N GLY A 307 3.17 30.02 -8.91
CA GLY A 307 2.62 31.15 -8.15
C GLY A 307 3.37 31.45 -6.85
N ASP A 308 2.65 32.04 -5.90
CA ASP A 308 3.23 32.58 -4.65
C ASP A 308 3.74 31.48 -3.70
N GLN A 309 4.57 31.91 -2.74
CA GLN A 309 5.18 31.01 -1.73
C GLN A 309 4.12 30.29 -0.87
N ARG A 310 3.83 29.06 -1.26
CA ARG A 310 2.95 28.11 -0.55
C ARG A 310 3.59 26.75 -0.46
N ASN A 311 3.02 25.88 0.33
CA ASN A 311 3.50 24.51 0.49
C ASN A 311 2.32 23.55 0.43
N LEU A 312 2.55 22.39 -0.18
CA LEU A 312 1.61 21.28 -0.21
C LEU A 312 2.16 20.15 0.68
N PHE A 313 1.41 19.74 1.69
CA PHE A 313 1.84 18.74 2.67
C PHE A 313 1.01 17.46 2.52
N TYR A 314 1.67 16.31 2.61
CA TYR A 314 0.98 15.05 2.66
C TYR A 314 0.34 14.85 4.04
N ASP A 315 -0.96 14.61 4.06
CA ASP A 315 -1.78 14.31 5.25
C ASP A 315 -2.69 13.08 4.98
N GLY A 316 -2.22 12.21 4.11
CA GLY A 316 -2.98 11.05 3.67
C GLY A 316 -2.89 9.86 4.62
N ALA A 317 -3.59 8.79 4.22
CA ALA A 317 -3.82 7.60 5.05
C ALA A 317 -2.58 6.71 5.28
N ILE A 318 -1.48 6.92 4.53
CA ILE A 318 -0.28 6.10 4.62
C ILE A 318 0.55 6.54 5.83
N ALA A 319 0.78 5.62 6.76
CA ALA A 319 1.50 5.87 8.02
C ALA A 319 0.96 7.07 8.82
N GLY A 320 -0.32 7.41 8.63
CA GLY A 320 -0.94 8.60 9.24
C GLY A 320 -0.31 9.92 8.81
N GLY A 321 0.26 9.95 7.62
CA GLY A 321 0.94 11.13 7.07
C GLY A 321 2.34 11.39 7.63
N TYR A 322 2.90 10.49 8.49
CA TYR A 322 4.19 10.72 9.13
C TYR A 322 5.16 9.58 8.88
N PHE A 323 6.33 9.93 8.38
CA PHE A 323 7.38 9.00 7.97
C PHE A 323 8.63 9.20 8.83
N LYS A 324 9.32 8.10 9.15
CA LYS A 324 10.54 8.12 9.94
C LYS A 324 11.75 7.69 9.11
N ASN A 325 11.82 6.44 8.75
CA ASN A 325 12.83 5.89 7.84
C ASN A 325 12.14 5.54 6.52
N PHE A 326 12.66 6.06 5.43
CA PHE A 326 12.02 5.86 4.13
C PHE A 326 12.99 6.10 2.97
N GLU A 327 12.60 5.61 1.81
CA GLU A 327 13.07 6.08 0.51
C GLU A 327 11.90 6.77 -0.19
N PHE A 328 12.14 7.98 -0.67
CA PHE A 328 11.19 8.75 -1.47
C PHE A 328 11.78 9.00 -2.84
N LYS A 329 11.00 8.91 -3.88
CA LYS A 329 11.38 9.28 -5.24
C LYS A 329 10.24 9.98 -5.95
N VAL A 330 10.59 10.90 -6.84
CA VAL A 330 9.64 11.66 -7.65
C VAL A 330 10.31 12.08 -8.94
N ASP A 331 9.60 12.07 -10.06
CA ASP A 331 10.06 12.68 -11.29
C ASP A 331 9.74 14.18 -11.26
N VAL A 332 10.71 14.98 -11.62
CA VAL A 332 10.66 16.45 -11.57
C VAL A 332 10.98 17.04 -12.94
N TYR A 333 10.27 18.08 -13.32
CA TYR A 333 10.59 18.91 -14.47
C TYR A 333 10.52 20.37 -14.03
N THR A 334 11.51 21.18 -14.42
CA THR A 334 11.59 22.59 -14.09
C THR A 334 11.58 23.43 -15.37
N ASP A 335 10.78 24.49 -15.40
CA ASP A 335 10.97 25.55 -16.41
C ASP A 335 12.28 26.30 -16.14
N SER A 336 12.81 26.99 -17.17
CA SER A 336 14.03 27.77 -17.02
C SER A 336 13.92 28.82 -15.92
N GLY A 337 14.83 28.73 -14.93
CA GLY A 337 14.86 29.65 -13.78
C GLY A 337 13.84 29.31 -12.69
N ALA A 338 13.05 28.25 -12.83
CA ALA A 338 12.17 27.76 -11.78
C ALA A 338 12.97 27.12 -10.64
N ALA A 339 12.41 27.21 -9.44
CA ALA A 339 12.91 26.51 -8.26
C ALA A 339 11.75 26.01 -7.40
N SER A 340 12.02 24.97 -6.65
CA SER A 340 11.10 24.34 -5.71
C SER A 340 11.89 23.62 -4.62
N GLY A 341 11.21 22.96 -3.68
CA GLY A 341 11.81 22.15 -2.63
C GLY A 341 10.93 20.97 -2.28
N ILE A 342 11.56 19.91 -1.80
CA ILE A 342 10.90 18.77 -1.19
C ILE A 342 11.17 18.82 0.31
N PHE A 343 10.11 19.07 1.08
CA PHE A 343 10.20 18.99 2.53
C PHE A 343 10.05 17.56 3.00
N PHE A 344 10.77 17.18 4.06
CA PHE A 344 10.63 15.90 4.73
C PHE A 344 10.94 16.02 6.23
N HIS A 345 10.41 15.09 7.05
CA HIS A 345 10.40 15.20 8.51
C HIS A 345 9.83 16.53 9.01
N THR A 346 8.85 17.04 8.27
CA THR A 346 8.22 18.33 8.54
C THR A 346 6.81 18.15 9.12
N ARG A 347 6.14 19.26 9.37
CA ARG A 347 4.75 19.32 9.81
C ARG A 347 4.04 20.42 9.05
N TYR A 348 2.73 20.22 8.88
CA TYR A 348 1.88 21.26 8.31
C TYR A 348 2.11 22.60 9.02
N ARG A 349 2.16 23.65 8.24
CA ARG A 349 2.20 25.02 8.70
C ARG A 349 1.30 25.88 7.81
N GLU A 350 0.39 26.61 8.44
CA GLU A 350 -0.58 27.44 7.74
C GLU A 350 0.06 28.54 6.89
N ASN A 351 1.12 29.16 7.38
CA ASN A 351 1.80 30.26 6.70
C ASN A 351 3.32 30.17 6.79
N GLY A 352 3.98 30.46 5.67
CA GLY A 352 5.43 30.51 5.55
C GLY A 352 6.09 29.13 5.49
N ARG A 353 7.40 29.10 5.50
CA ARG A 353 8.20 27.86 5.46
C ARG A 353 7.98 27.01 6.71
N PRO A 354 8.02 25.69 6.60
CA PRO A 354 8.02 24.80 7.74
C PRO A 354 9.11 25.16 8.76
N ALA A 355 8.76 25.08 10.04
CA ALA A 355 9.70 25.40 11.13
C ALA A 355 10.61 24.22 11.49
N PHE A 356 10.29 23.02 11.06
CA PHE A 356 10.97 21.77 11.40
C PHE A 356 11.22 20.94 10.15
N GLY A 357 12.19 20.03 10.23
CA GLY A 357 12.54 19.10 9.17
C GLY A 357 13.60 19.65 8.23
N TYR A 358 13.66 19.06 7.08
CA TYR A 358 14.62 19.36 6.03
C TYR A 358 13.91 19.79 4.77
N GLU A 359 14.59 20.58 3.97
CA GLU A 359 14.20 20.93 2.62
C GLU A 359 15.31 20.51 1.65
N ALA A 360 14.98 19.63 0.72
CA ALA A 360 15.83 19.23 -0.36
C ALA A 360 15.53 20.11 -1.59
N GLN A 361 16.50 20.96 -1.96
CA GLN A 361 16.36 21.98 -2.99
C GLN A 361 16.21 21.39 -4.40
N ILE A 362 15.39 22.04 -5.21
CA ILE A 362 15.27 21.86 -6.66
C ILE A 362 15.57 23.19 -7.33
N ASN A 363 16.73 23.29 -8.00
CA ASN A 363 17.19 24.50 -8.70
C ASN A 363 18.30 24.13 -9.68
N ALA A 364 18.03 24.18 -10.97
CA ALA A 364 19.06 23.99 -11.99
C ALA A 364 19.81 25.28 -12.32
N SER A 365 19.10 26.33 -12.74
CA SER A 365 19.70 27.49 -13.35
C SER A 365 19.55 28.81 -12.58
N ARG A 366 18.70 28.88 -11.57
CA ARG A 366 18.48 30.10 -10.78
C ARG A 366 19.77 30.54 -10.10
N ALA A 367 20.17 31.78 -10.34
CA ALA A 367 21.45 32.31 -9.87
C ALA A 367 21.42 32.63 -8.37
N GLY A 368 22.58 32.45 -7.69
CA GLY A 368 22.77 32.88 -6.30
C GLY A 368 22.12 31.99 -5.24
N GLU A 369 21.54 30.84 -5.62
CA GLU A 369 20.88 29.92 -4.71
C GLU A 369 21.55 28.54 -4.75
N SER A 370 21.32 27.76 -3.68
CA SER A 370 21.75 26.36 -3.59
C SER A 370 21.19 25.54 -4.73
N LYS A 371 21.92 24.58 -5.23
CA LYS A 371 21.52 23.76 -6.37
C LYS A 371 20.76 22.52 -5.93
N THR A 372 20.12 21.86 -6.91
CA THR A 372 19.36 20.62 -6.72
C THR A 372 20.20 19.59 -5.94
N GLY A 373 19.59 19.04 -4.91
CA GLY A 373 20.24 18.12 -3.99
C GLY A 373 20.80 18.75 -2.72
N SER A 374 20.85 20.10 -2.62
CA SER A 374 21.19 20.77 -1.36
C SER A 374 20.14 20.46 -0.28
N LEU A 375 20.60 20.23 0.94
CA LEU A 375 19.76 20.31 2.14
C LEU A 375 19.91 21.73 2.69
N MET A 376 18.87 22.53 2.53
CA MET A 376 18.89 23.96 2.77
C MET A 376 19.35 24.31 4.17
N GLY A 377 20.43 25.13 4.25
CA GLY A 377 21.06 25.53 5.52
C GLY A 377 21.80 24.44 6.28
N VAL A 378 21.95 23.25 5.69
CA VAL A 378 22.60 22.08 6.31
C VAL A 378 23.76 21.56 5.48
N SER A 379 23.54 21.22 4.21
CA SER A 379 24.55 20.67 3.31
C SER A 379 24.30 21.17 1.89
N GLU A 380 25.24 21.97 1.36
CA GLU A 380 25.08 22.69 0.11
C GLU A 380 25.69 21.93 -1.07
N VAL A 381 24.97 21.88 -2.18
CA VAL A 381 25.43 21.43 -3.49
C VAL A 381 25.61 22.65 -4.40
N GLN A 382 26.75 22.79 -5.03
CA GLN A 382 27.12 23.96 -5.84
C GLN A 382 26.86 23.81 -7.34
N ALA A 383 26.64 22.57 -7.78
CA ALA A 383 26.37 22.25 -9.19
C ALA A 383 25.37 21.10 -9.30
N THR A 384 24.56 21.10 -10.32
CA THR A 384 23.61 20.03 -10.63
C THR A 384 23.97 19.31 -11.91
N SER A 385 23.64 18.02 -12.01
CA SER A 385 23.84 17.20 -13.22
C SER A 385 22.67 17.27 -14.18
N HIS A 386 21.51 17.78 -13.76
CA HIS A 386 20.32 17.93 -14.62
C HIS A 386 20.19 19.36 -15.18
N ARG A 387 19.33 19.53 -16.17
CA ARG A 387 19.02 20.83 -16.81
C ARG A 387 17.54 21.14 -16.65
N ASP A 388 17.21 22.44 -16.75
CA ASP A 388 15.83 22.87 -16.95
C ASP A 388 15.26 22.31 -18.25
N ASN A 389 13.95 22.17 -18.32
CA ASN A 389 13.18 21.66 -19.46
C ASN A 389 13.45 20.17 -19.80
N GLU A 390 13.91 19.41 -18.81
CA GLU A 390 14.10 17.96 -18.91
C GLU A 390 13.56 17.27 -17.65
N TRP A 391 12.88 16.13 -17.82
CA TRP A 391 12.48 15.29 -16.67
C TRP A 391 13.72 14.62 -16.06
N PHE A 392 13.79 14.64 -14.75
CA PHE A 392 14.80 13.89 -13.97
C PHE A 392 14.15 13.25 -12.75
N THR A 393 14.71 12.15 -12.28
CA THR A 393 14.27 11.51 -11.05
C THR A 393 15.04 12.06 -9.86
N TYR A 394 14.32 12.54 -8.86
CA TYR A 394 14.84 12.97 -7.58
C TYR A 394 14.56 11.92 -6.52
N SER A 395 15.58 11.50 -5.77
CA SER A 395 15.42 10.49 -4.72
C SER A 395 16.02 10.97 -3.39
N ILE A 396 15.30 10.72 -2.32
CA ILE A 396 15.72 11.00 -0.93
C ILE A 396 15.60 9.71 -0.14
N LYS A 397 16.70 9.25 0.45
CA LYS A 397 16.68 8.16 1.41
C LYS A 397 17.02 8.69 2.80
N VAL A 398 16.17 8.39 3.76
CA VAL A 398 16.39 8.66 5.18
C VAL A 398 16.46 7.33 5.91
N ASP A 399 17.62 7.02 6.45
CA ASP A 399 17.85 5.85 7.30
C ASP A 399 18.45 6.32 8.63
N ARG A 400 17.61 6.37 9.64
CA ARG A 400 17.96 6.92 10.96
C ARG A 400 18.43 8.38 10.86
N LYS A 401 19.71 8.64 11.08
CA LYS A 401 20.32 9.97 11.02
C LYS A 401 21.07 10.26 9.72
N LYS A 402 20.94 9.38 8.75
CA LYS A 402 21.60 9.52 7.45
C LYS A 402 20.59 9.90 6.37
N VAL A 403 20.90 10.97 5.65
CA VAL A 403 20.18 11.40 4.46
C VAL A 403 21.06 11.20 3.24
N ILE A 404 20.52 10.58 2.21
CA ILE A 404 21.16 10.41 0.90
C ILE A 404 20.23 11.02 -0.14
N VAL A 405 20.76 11.94 -0.96
CA VAL A 405 20.05 12.53 -2.08
C VAL A 405 20.68 12.11 -3.38
N LYS A 406 19.87 11.67 -4.33
CA LYS A 406 20.30 11.29 -5.68
C LYS A 406 19.48 12.03 -6.73
N VAL A 407 20.10 12.29 -7.87
CA VAL A 407 19.49 12.80 -9.10
C VAL A 407 19.83 11.83 -10.22
N ASN A 408 18.82 11.27 -10.90
CA ASN A 408 19.00 10.23 -11.92
C ASN A 408 19.88 9.07 -11.44
N ASP A 409 19.64 8.59 -10.20
CA ASP A 409 20.42 7.57 -9.50
C ASP A 409 21.86 7.94 -9.15
N GLU A 410 22.37 9.10 -9.56
CA GLU A 410 23.69 9.59 -9.17
C GLU A 410 23.64 10.24 -7.79
N LEU A 411 24.58 9.87 -6.90
CA LEU A 411 24.71 10.47 -5.58
C LEU A 411 25.13 11.94 -5.71
N VAL A 412 24.30 12.86 -5.21
CA VAL A 412 24.58 14.31 -5.24
C VAL A 412 24.84 14.89 -3.84
N ASN A 413 24.25 14.30 -2.80
CA ASN A 413 24.48 14.74 -1.42
C ASN A 413 24.35 13.55 -0.45
N GLU A 414 25.22 13.56 0.56
CA GLU A 414 25.15 12.63 1.68
C GLU A 414 25.39 13.42 2.98
N PHE A 415 24.44 13.35 3.89
CA PHE A 415 24.50 14.04 5.17
C PHE A 415 24.22 13.07 6.31
N SER A 416 24.93 13.24 7.43
CA SER A 416 24.67 12.52 8.67
C SER A 416 24.54 13.50 9.80
N GLU A 417 23.41 13.49 10.49
CA GLU A 417 23.17 14.35 11.64
C GLU A 417 24.11 13.95 12.79
N SER A 418 24.96 14.88 13.21
CA SER A 418 25.90 14.67 14.31
C SER A 418 25.36 15.29 15.60
N GLY A 419 25.07 14.43 16.61
CA GLY A 419 24.78 14.88 17.96
C GLY A 419 23.32 15.10 18.32
N SER A 420 23.08 15.41 19.61
CA SER A 420 21.79 15.72 20.22
C SER A 420 21.53 17.25 20.27
N GLY A 421 21.88 17.98 19.22
CA GLY A 421 21.72 19.44 19.19
C GLY A 421 20.25 19.86 19.16
N GLU A 422 19.87 20.78 20.05
CA GLU A 422 18.65 21.59 19.88
C GLU A 422 18.85 22.48 18.67
N GLY A 423 18.13 22.24 17.59
CA GLY A 423 18.18 23.08 16.39
C GLY A 423 17.31 22.54 15.26
N ALA A 424 17.00 23.42 14.31
CA ALA A 424 16.37 23.05 13.05
C ALA A 424 17.19 21.95 12.36
N GLY A 425 16.56 20.83 11.97
CA GLY A 425 17.23 19.74 11.27
C GLY A 425 17.36 18.42 12.04
N ARG A 426 16.47 18.11 12.97
CA ARG A 426 16.39 16.78 13.57
C ARG A 426 15.76 15.80 12.60
N LEU A 427 16.45 14.69 12.35
CA LEU A 427 15.90 13.50 11.69
C LEU A 427 15.12 12.68 12.72
N ASP A 428 13.88 13.05 12.95
CA ASP A 428 13.00 12.34 13.88
C ASP A 428 11.89 11.63 13.10
N TRP A 429 10.86 12.35 12.75
CA TRP A 429 9.74 11.88 11.94
C TRP A 429 8.90 13.07 11.52
N GLY A 430 8.15 12.93 10.45
CA GLY A 430 7.28 13.99 9.94
C GLY A 430 6.73 13.67 8.56
N THR A 431 5.98 14.62 8.02
CA THR A 431 5.41 14.47 6.68
C THR A 431 6.38 14.87 5.57
N ILE A 432 5.95 14.65 4.33
CA ILE A 432 6.58 15.13 3.09
C ILE A 432 5.74 16.28 2.55
N GLY A 433 6.39 17.22 1.86
CA GLY A 433 5.70 18.32 1.20
C GLY A 433 6.46 18.85 0.00
N PHE A 434 5.77 19.61 -0.84
CA PHE A 434 6.32 20.32 -1.98
C PHE A 434 6.22 21.83 -1.76
N GLU A 435 7.25 22.56 -2.21
CA GLU A 435 7.29 24.01 -2.14
C GLU A 435 6.86 24.65 -3.48
N ALA A 436 5.96 25.64 -3.44
CA ALA A 436 5.84 26.65 -4.46
C ALA A 436 6.75 27.83 -4.08
N ALA A 437 7.95 27.89 -4.67
CA ALA A 437 8.99 28.82 -4.26
C ALA A 437 8.76 30.27 -4.72
N GLY A 438 7.70 30.53 -5.48
CA GLY A 438 7.42 31.82 -6.09
C GLY A 438 8.31 32.17 -7.30
N GLY A 439 7.92 33.14 -8.09
CA GLY A 439 8.58 33.54 -9.31
C GLY A 439 7.80 33.14 -10.57
N ASP A 440 8.38 33.41 -11.75
CA ASP A 440 7.67 33.22 -13.03
C ASP A 440 7.76 31.80 -13.61
N GLY A 441 8.51 30.90 -12.96
CA GLY A 441 8.73 29.53 -13.47
C GLY A 441 7.79 28.51 -12.84
N VAL A 442 7.51 27.45 -13.59
CA VAL A 442 6.67 26.32 -13.18
C VAL A 442 7.54 25.11 -12.88
N VAL A 443 7.18 24.34 -11.85
CA VAL A 443 7.77 23.05 -11.57
C VAL A 443 6.67 21.99 -11.64
N TYR A 444 7.00 20.85 -12.24
CA TYR A 444 6.07 19.73 -12.36
C TYR A 444 6.63 18.52 -11.62
N PHE A 445 5.74 17.80 -10.95
CA PHE A 445 6.04 16.54 -10.27
C PHE A 445 5.11 15.44 -10.77
N ARG A 446 5.63 14.23 -10.88
CA ARG A 446 4.82 13.03 -11.13
C ARG A 446 5.43 11.81 -10.44
N ASN A 447 4.62 10.77 -10.21
CA ASN A 447 5.05 9.54 -9.58
C ASN A 447 5.77 9.75 -8.22
N PRO A 448 5.24 10.55 -7.28
CA PRO A 448 5.83 10.68 -5.94
C PRO A 448 5.60 9.39 -5.17
N MET A 449 6.60 8.54 -5.08
CA MET A 449 6.53 7.24 -4.47
C MET A 449 7.35 7.19 -3.18
N ILE A 450 6.83 6.50 -2.17
CA ILE A 450 7.53 6.24 -0.91
C ILE A 450 7.67 4.74 -0.67
N ARG A 451 8.79 4.34 -0.11
CA ARG A 451 9.02 3.01 0.47
C ARG A 451 9.46 3.17 1.91
N LEU A 452 8.74 2.55 2.83
CA LEU A 452 9.06 2.61 4.24
C LEU A 452 10.24 1.69 4.54
N LEU A 453 11.16 2.15 5.38
CA LEU A 453 12.30 1.36 5.82
C LEU A 453 12.09 0.90 7.26
N PRO A 454 12.54 -0.30 7.63
CA PRO A 454 12.41 -0.81 8.99
C PRO A 454 13.08 0.12 10.01
N ASP A 455 12.48 0.27 11.18
CA ASP A 455 13.19 0.77 12.34
C ASP A 455 14.27 -0.26 12.71
N ALA A 456 15.51 0.17 12.82
CA ALA A 456 16.57 -0.72 13.30
C ALA A 456 16.21 -1.25 14.70
N GLN A 457 16.48 -2.54 14.91
CA GLN A 457 16.40 -3.18 16.22
C GLN A 457 17.35 -2.54 17.22
#